data_b485cd1ff8eaec25c546d1e00738d1a8
#
_entry.id   b485cd1ff8eaec25c546d1e00738d1a8
#
_cell.length_a   1.000
_cell.length_b   1.000
_cell.length_c   1.000
_cell.angle_alpha   90.00
_cell.angle_beta   90.00
_cell.angle_gamma   90.00
#
_symmetry.space_group_name_H-M   'P 1'
#
loop_
_entity.id
_entity.type
_entity.pdbx_description
1 polymer ?
#
loop_
_entity_poly.entity_id
_entity_poly.type
_entity_poly.pdbx_seq_one_letter_code
_entity_poly.pdbx_strand_id
1 'polypeptide(L)'
;MREVQGYPLPLGVQISENKINFSIAVPTEKKCQLLIYRAGRKRLYRQFEMETAVGEVRCIALTDIEPAEYEYNYLIDGEVVVDPYVQALAGREHWGVKKETARHEIRGRFLSQEYDWEGDHTLQIPYHQVIAYSLHVRGFTRHASSKVKSKGTFQGIIEKIDYLTDLGINQIHCMPVYEFEECQTYRNYWGYGEGFYFAPKSAYSSDGDGARGLKDMVKACHKAGIEVVLEMPFCTGADKMMMLECLRYYVMEYHIDGFILNPLVIPIESVHADPVLKKTKIMEHELGFQTVMRRFLKGDEGMIPDVIYWLKHHSE
;
A
#
# COMPACT_ATOMS: atom_id res chain seq x y z
N MET A 1 -15.09 24.46 9.82
CA MET A 1 -15.36 23.45 8.76
C MET A 1 -16.51 23.95 7.92
N ARG A 2 -16.24 24.31 6.67
CA ARG A 2 -17.20 24.79 5.68
C ARG A 2 -17.05 23.98 4.40
N GLU A 3 -18.17 23.71 3.76
CA GLU A 3 -18.23 23.07 2.45
C GLU A 3 -17.92 24.10 1.35
N VAL A 4 -17.12 23.69 0.38
CA VAL A 4 -16.82 24.43 -0.86
C VAL A 4 -16.75 23.46 -2.03
N GLN A 5 -16.75 23.98 -3.26
CA GLN A 5 -16.66 23.17 -4.45
C GLN A 5 -15.36 22.36 -4.47
N GLY A 6 -15.50 21.05 -4.64
CA GLY A 6 -14.42 20.11 -4.87
C GLY A 6 -14.03 20.00 -6.35
N TYR A 7 -13.00 19.21 -6.62
CA TYR A 7 -12.56 18.83 -7.96
C TYR A 7 -12.47 17.30 -8.08
N PRO A 8 -12.76 16.74 -9.26
CA PRO A 8 -12.99 15.31 -9.41
C PRO A 8 -11.72 14.46 -9.39
N LEU A 9 -10.56 15.01 -9.70
CA LEU A 9 -9.30 14.28 -9.82
C LEU A 9 -8.15 15.00 -9.11
N PRO A 10 -7.18 14.24 -8.58
CA PRO A 10 -7.14 12.77 -8.49
C PRO A 10 -8.20 12.22 -7.53
N LEU A 11 -8.51 10.91 -7.64
CA LEU A 11 -9.40 10.23 -6.70
C LEU A 11 -8.77 10.12 -5.31
N GLY A 12 -9.61 9.94 -4.28
CA GLY A 12 -9.20 9.94 -2.89
C GLY A 12 -9.14 11.33 -2.27
N VAL A 13 -8.36 11.46 -1.21
CA VAL A 13 -8.22 12.71 -0.46
C VAL A 13 -6.97 13.47 -0.88
N GLN A 14 -7.16 14.77 -1.16
CA GLN A 14 -6.06 15.70 -1.45
C GLN A 14 -6.06 16.83 -0.43
N ILE A 15 -4.96 16.99 0.29
CA ILE A 15 -4.78 18.02 1.30
C ILE A 15 -3.99 19.18 0.69
N SER A 16 -4.46 20.39 0.86
CA SER A 16 -3.74 21.65 0.56
C SER A 16 -3.81 22.57 1.77
N GLU A 17 -3.03 23.65 1.78
CA GLU A 17 -2.88 24.55 2.95
C GLU A 17 -4.19 24.91 3.65
N ASN A 18 -5.27 25.14 2.90
CA ASN A 18 -6.54 25.68 3.45
C ASN A 18 -7.75 24.77 3.17
N LYS A 19 -7.59 23.64 2.49
CA LYS A 19 -8.72 22.76 2.18
C LYS A 19 -8.33 21.31 2.00
N ILE A 20 -9.28 20.43 2.27
CA ILE A 20 -9.21 19.00 1.98
C ILE A 20 -10.26 18.71 0.90
N ASN A 21 -9.81 18.19 -0.23
CA ASN A 21 -10.67 17.71 -1.31
C ASN A 21 -10.92 16.21 -1.15
N PHE A 22 -12.15 15.79 -1.31
CA PHE A 22 -12.61 14.41 -1.29
C PHE A 22 -13.18 14.07 -2.65
N SER A 23 -12.74 12.98 -3.24
CA SER A 23 -13.19 12.54 -4.55
C SER A 23 -13.29 11.01 -4.61
N ILE A 24 -14.42 10.50 -5.07
CA ILE A 24 -14.69 9.07 -5.12
C ILE A 24 -15.53 8.72 -6.35
N ALA A 25 -15.20 7.60 -7.01
CA ALA A 25 -16.03 7.06 -8.09
C ALA A 25 -17.25 6.33 -7.52
N VAL A 26 -18.44 6.77 -7.93
CA VAL A 26 -19.72 6.22 -7.48
C VAL A 26 -20.68 6.20 -8.67
N PRO A 27 -21.36 5.08 -8.96
CA PRO A 27 -22.38 5.03 -10.01
C PRO A 27 -23.39 6.18 -9.90
N THR A 28 -23.76 6.76 -11.05
CA THR A 28 -24.51 8.03 -11.12
C THR A 28 -25.86 7.97 -10.40
N GLU A 29 -26.51 6.80 -10.36
CA GLU A 29 -27.78 6.56 -9.72
C GLU A 29 -27.71 6.48 -8.18
N LYS A 30 -26.52 6.30 -7.63
CA LYS A 30 -26.33 6.15 -6.18
C LYS A 30 -26.13 7.49 -5.48
N LYS A 31 -26.68 7.60 -4.29
CA LYS A 31 -26.42 8.74 -3.39
C LYS A 31 -25.07 8.56 -2.72
N CYS A 32 -24.34 9.65 -2.56
CA CYS A 32 -23.04 9.64 -1.88
C CYS A 32 -22.98 10.79 -0.88
N GLN A 33 -22.52 10.47 0.33
CA GLN A 33 -22.35 11.42 1.41
C GLN A 33 -20.95 11.24 2.01
N LEU A 34 -20.33 12.32 2.43
CA LEU A 34 -19.08 12.32 3.20
C LEU A 34 -19.43 12.34 4.69
N LEU A 35 -18.91 11.38 5.44
CA LEU A 35 -19.05 11.26 6.88
C LEU A 35 -17.76 11.72 7.56
N ILE A 36 -17.84 12.69 8.45
CA ILE A 36 -16.69 13.19 9.23
C ILE A 36 -16.89 12.84 10.70
N TYR A 37 -15.84 12.31 11.32
CA TYR A 37 -15.79 11.94 12.73
C TYR A 37 -14.65 12.68 13.42
N ARG A 38 -14.78 12.91 14.72
CA ARG A 38 -13.61 13.30 15.53
C ARG A 38 -12.69 12.09 15.71
N ALA A 39 -11.38 12.29 15.57
CA ALA A 39 -10.38 11.23 15.68
C ALA A 39 -10.58 10.40 16.95
N GLY A 40 -10.65 9.07 16.79
CA GLY A 40 -10.88 8.11 17.87
C GLY A 40 -12.29 8.13 18.49
N ARG A 41 -13.26 8.85 17.92
CA ARG A 41 -14.64 8.91 18.43
C ARG A 41 -15.61 8.16 17.52
N LYS A 42 -16.51 7.36 18.11
CA LYS A 42 -17.53 6.58 17.35
C LYS A 42 -18.63 7.45 16.76
N ARG A 43 -18.99 8.54 17.45
CA ARG A 43 -20.13 9.38 17.07
C ARG A 43 -19.80 10.21 15.83
N LEU A 44 -20.70 10.16 14.84
CA LEU A 44 -20.67 11.03 13.67
C LEU A 44 -20.64 12.50 14.12
N TYR A 45 -19.68 13.27 13.60
CA TYR A 45 -19.54 14.69 13.89
C TYR A 45 -20.32 15.54 12.88
N ARG A 46 -20.09 15.30 11.58
CA ARG A 46 -20.81 15.97 10.48
C ARG A 46 -20.97 15.02 9.28
N GLN A 47 -21.94 15.38 8.46
CA GLN A 47 -22.27 14.70 7.21
C GLN A 47 -22.51 15.76 6.13
N PHE A 48 -22.02 15.50 4.91
CA PHE A 48 -22.15 16.37 3.76
C PHE A 48 -22.64 15.60 2.57
N GLU A 49 -23.61 16.14 1.82
CA GLU A 49 -24.04 15.58 0.54
C GLU A 49 -22.97 15.83 -0.52
N MET A 50 -22.67 14.83 -1.33
CA MET A 50 -21.72 14.98 -2.44
C MET A 50 -22.48 15.07 -3.76
N GLU A 51 -23.04 16.24 -4.02
CA GLU A 51 -23.90 16.50 -5.20
C GLU A 51 -23.07 16.78 -6.46
N THR A 52 -21.90 17.42 -6.32
CA THR A 52 -21.03 17.75 -7.47
C THR A 52 -20.48 16.47 -8.09
N ALA A 53 -20.81 16.25 -9.38
CA ALA A 53 -20.39 15.10 -10.13
C ALA A 53 -19.80 15.46 -11.50
N VAL A 54 -18.78 14.72 -11.89
CA VAL A 54 -18.23 14.71 -13.26
C VAL A 54 -18.13 13.25 -13.70
N GLY A 55 -18.98 12.83 -14.64
CA GLY A 55 -19.16 11.42 -14.92
C GLY A 55 -19.66 10.70 -13.67
N GLU A 56 -19.01 9.61 -13.30
CA GLU A 56 -19.30 8.85 -12.08
C GLU A 56 -18.49 9.31 -10.86
N VAL A 57 -17.77 10.42 -10.93
CA VAL A 57 -16.96 10.91 -9.82
C VAL A 57 -17.73 11.96 -9.02
N ARG A 58 -17.93 11.68 -7.73
CA ARG A 58 -18.47 12.62 -6.75
C ARG A 58 -17.33 13.33 -6.04
N CYS A 59 -17.46 14.65 -5.86
CA CYS A 59 -16.42 15.42 -5.16
C CYS A 59 -16.98 16.55 -4.31
N ILE A 60 -16.26 16.85 -3.24
CA ILE A 60 -16.54 17.95 -2.31
C ILE A 60 -15.21 18.42 -1.69
N ALA A 61 -15.11 19.67 -1.29
CA ALA A 61 -13.98 20.09 -0.48
C ALA A 61 -14.43 20.77 0.81
N LEU A 62 -13.63 20.61 1.87
CA LEU A 62 -13.87 21.23 3.18
C LEU A 62 -12.72 22.18 3.51
N THR A 63 -13.08 23.36 4.04
CA THR A 63 -12.16 24.36 4.62
C THR A 63 -12.35 24.48 6.12
N ASP A 64 -11.45 25.17 6.80
CA ASP A 64 -11.47 25.35 8.25
C ASP A 64 -11.54 24.01 9.01
N ILE A 65 -10.71 23.05 8.57
CA ILE A 65 -10.59 21.70 9.14
C ILE A 65 -9.12 21.41 9.43
N GLU A 66 -8.83 21.00 10.68
CA GLU A 66 -7.52 20.52 11.07
C GLU A 66 -7.48 19.00 10.81
N PRO A 67 -6.67 18.53 9.83
CA PRO A 67 -6.69 17.11 9.42
C PRO A 67 -6.48 16.13 10.58
N ALA A 68 -5.54 16.41 11.48
CA ALA A 68 -5.19 15.53 12.60
C ALA A 68 -6.33 15.29 13.61
N GLU A 69 -7.35 16.17 13.63
CA GLU A 69 -8.49 16.05 14.55
C GLU A 69 -9.63 15.17 14.05
N TYR A 70 -9.58 14.73 12.78
CA TYR A 70 -10.71 14.08 12.14
C TYR A 70 -10.35 12.78 11.42
N GLU A 71 -11.39 11.98 11.21
CA GLU A 71 -11.42 10.76 10.41
C GLU A 71 -12.63 10.83 9.47
N TYR A 72 -12.63 10.05 8.39
CA TYR A 72 -13.72 10.08 7.43
C TYR A 72 -14.07 8.70 6.89
N ASN A 73 -15.30 8.58 6.38
CA ASN A 73 -15.77 7.51 5.50
C ASN A 73 -16.77 8.12 4.51
N TYR A 74 -17.17 7.32 3.55
CA TYR A 74 -18.32 7.63 2.68
C TYR A 74 -19.55 6.84 3.11
N LEU A 75 -20.74 7.37 2.82
CA LEU A 75 -22.02 6.66 2.90
C LEU A 75 -22.59 6.61 1.49
N ILE A 76 -22.65 5.41 0.90
CA ILE A 76 -23.14 5.19 -0.46
C ILE A 76 -24.41 4.32 -0.37
N ASP A 77 -25.56 4.86 -0.75
CA ASP A 77 -26.87 4.20 -0.64
C ASP A 77 -27.14 3.57 0.73
N GLY A 78 -26.70 4.22 1.82
CA GLY A 78 -26.91 3.75 3.18
C GLY A 78 -25.85 2.79 3.70
N GLU A 79 -24.86 2.40 2.89
CA GLU A 79 -23.72 1.58 3.30
C GLU A 79 -22.48 2.44 3.57
N VAL A 80 -21.83 2.22 4.71
CA VAL A 80 -20.57 2.90 5.05
C VAL A 80 -19.43 2.24 4.28
N VAL A 81 -18.73 3.05 3.49
CA VAL A 81 -17.61 2.61 2.63
C VAL A 81 -16.34 3.34 3.04
N VAL A 82 -15.26 2.59 3.21
CA VAL A 82 -13.91 3.15 3.35
C VAL A 82 -13.40 3.54 1.97
N ASP A 83 -12.76 4.69 1.87
CA ASP A 83 -12.18 5.17 0.62
C ASP A 83 -11.22 4.13 0.01
N PRO A 84 -11.45 3.68 -1.24
CA PRO A 84 -10.51 2.78 -1.92
C PRO A 84 -9.11 3.36 -2.13
N TYR A 85 -8.99 4.69 -2.15
CA TYR A 85 -7.74 5.45 -2.29
C TYR A 85 -7.19 5.96 -0.96
N VAL A 86 -7.69 5.43 0.16
CA VAL A 86 -7.24 5.84 1.50
C VAL A 86 -5.74 5.61 1.68
N GLN A 87 -5.06 6.62 2.20
CA GLN A 87 -3.60 6.60 2.40
C GLN A 87 -3.19 6.24 3.84
N ALA A 88 -4.10 6.34 4.79
CA ALA A 88 -3.90 5.90 6.17
C ALA A 88 -5.23 5.52 6.82
N LEU A 89 -5.22 4.54 7.71
CA LEU A 89 -6.41 4.03 8.38
C LEU A 89 -6.32 4.19 9.89
N ALA A 90 -7.46 4.50 10.51
CA ALA A 90 -7.70 4.34 11.94
C ALA A 90 -8.44 3.02 12.22
N GLY A 91 -8.22 2.44 13.39
CA GLY A 91 -8.89 1.21 13.82
C GLY A 91 -8.17 -0.08 13.40
N ARG A 92 -6.96 0.04 12.83
CA ARG A 92 -6.14 -1.09 12.35
C ARG A 92 -4.74 -1.13 12.98
N GLU A 93 -4.50 -0.38 14.04
CA GLU A 93 -3.19 -0.21 14.67
C GLU A 93 -2.66 -1.48 15.36
N HIS A 94 -3.54 -2.44 15.63
CA HIS A 94 -3.20 -3.66 16.37
C HIS A 94 -3.39 -4.92 15.52
N TRP A 95 -2.31 -5.65 15.32
CA TRP A 95 -2.32 -6.92 14.60
C TRP A 95 -3.22 -7.97 15.27
N GLY A 96 -4.06 -8.63 14.48
CA GLY A 96 -4.86 -9.77 14.90
C GLY A 96 -6.09 -9.41 15.73
N VAL A 97 -6.49 -8.14 15.74
CA VAL A 97 -7.73 -7.69 16.35
C VAL A 97 -8.86 -7.85 15.33
N LYS A 98 -9.85 -8.70 15.65
CA LYS A 98 -11.04 -8.86 14.81
C LYS A 98 -11.82 -7.54 14.72
N LYS A 99 -12.41 -7.28 13.56
CA LYS A 99 -13.20 -6.08 13.31
C LYS A 99 -14.32 -5.87 14.34
N GLU A 100 -14.95 -6.95 14.79
CA GLU A 100 -16.05 -6.95 15.78
C GLU A 100 -15.59 -6.52 17.19
N THR A 101 -14.29 -6.65 17.50
CA THR A 101 -13.70 -6.26 18.78
C THR A 101 -12.94 -4.94 18.71
N ALA A 102 -12.84 -4.32 17.54
CA ALA A 102 -12.20 -3.01 17.39
C ALA A 102 -12.95 -1.94 18.18
N ARG A 103 -12.21 -1.03 18.83
CA ARG A 103 -12.82 0.06 19.62
C ARG A 103 -13.67 1.01 18.81
N HIS A 104 -13.37 1.17 17.53
CA HIS A 104 -14.14 1.96 16.57
C HIS A 104 -14.04 1.32 15.18
N GLU A 105 -14.91 1.73 14.28
CA GLU A 105 -14.92 1.28 12.91
C GLU A 105 -13.65 1.74 12.17
N ILE A 106 -13.30 1.01 11.12
CA ILE A 106 -12.19 1.39 10.24
C ILE A 106 -12.58 2.67 9.49
N ARG A 107 -11.68 3.67 9.51
CA ARG A 107 -11.89 4.97 8.88
C ARG A 107 -10.64 5.47 8.20
N GLY A 108 -10.84 6.28 7.17
CA GLY A 108 -9.74 7.03 6.58
C GLY A 108 -9.19 8.07 7.57
N ARG A 109 -7.87 8.14 7.66
CA ARG A 109 -7.12 9.19 8.34
C ARG A 109 -6.45 10.09 7.32
N PHE A 110 -6.19 11.31 7.71
CA PHE A 110 -5.43 12.26 6.92
C PHE A 110 -3.95 12.13 7.22
N LEU A 111 -3.13 12.01 6.18
CA LEU A 111 -1.68 12.01 6.35
C LEU A 111 -1.16 13.41 6.65
N SER A 112 -0.14 13.50 7.52
CA SER A 112 0.68 14.70 7.58
C SER A 112 1.46 14.81 6.28
N GLN A 113 1.41 15.97 5.62
CA GLN A 113 2.12 16.23 4.36
C GLN A 113 3.62 16.45 4.57
N GLU A 114 4.05 16.78 5.78
CA GLU A 114 5.43 17.10 6.07
C GLU A 114 6.18 15.86 6.55
N TYR A 115 7.09 15.37 5.71
CA TYR A 115 8.10 14.38 6.10
C TYR A 115 9.46 14.83 5.60
N ASP A 116 10.41 14.98 6.52
CA ASP A 116 11.78 15.35 6.17
C ASP A 116 12.54 14.12 5.69
N TRP A 117 12.70 14.04 4.38
CA TRP A 117 13.51 13.02 3.73
C TRP A 117 15.01 13.24 3.84
N GLU A 118 15.47 14.41 4.33
CA GLU A 118 16.90 14.72 4.51
C GLU A 118 17.72 14.55 3.21
N GLY A 119 17.09 14.84 2.06
CA GLY A 119 17.71 14.71 0.74
C GLY A 119 17.78 13.28 0.20
N ASP A 120 17.01 12.35 0.78
CA ASP A 120 16.93 10.96 0.34
C ASP A 120 16.47 10.83 -1.11
N HIS A 121 16.97 9.82 -1.80
CA HIS A 121 16.61 9.47 -3.18
C HIS A 121 16.86 7.98 -3.44
N THR A 122 16.24 7.44 -4.49
CA THR A 122 16.41 6.04 -4.92
C THR A 122 17.87 5.73 -5.28
N LEU A 123 18.36 4.55 -4.90
CA LEU A 123 19.79 4.18 -5.00
C LEU A 123 20.19 3.71 -6.41
N GLN A 124 19.28 3.08 -7.16
CA GLN A 124 19.50 2.58 -8.53
C GLN A 124 20.73 1.63 -8.65
N ILE A 125 20.87 0.69 -7.71
CA ILE A 125 21.94 -0.32 -7.74
C ILE A 125 21.80 -1.19 -9.01
N PRO A 126 22.87 -1.36 -9.83
CA PRO A 126 22.78 -2.20 -11.02
C PRO A 126 22.34 -3.64 -10.68
N TYR A 127 21.45 -4.25 -11.50
CA TYR A 127 20.91 -5.58 -11.23
C TYR A 127 21.97 -6.66 -10.93
N HIS A 128 23.11 -6.64 -11.66
CA HIS A 128 24.19 -7.60 -11.46
C HIS A 128 24.97 -7.44 -10.14
N GLN A 129 24.72 -6.36 -9.40
CA GLN A 129 25.32 -6.08 -8.08
C GLN A 129 24.32 -6.31 -6.94
N VAL A 130 23.05 -6.63 -7.25
CA VAL A 130 22.02 -6.81 -6.24
C VAL A 130 22.21 -8.15 -5.51
N ILE A 131 22.20 -8.07 -4.17
CA ILE A 131 22.07 -9.20 -3.27
C ILE A 131 20.80 -8.96 -2.45
N ALA A 132 19.71 -9.66 -2.83
CA ALA A 132 18.40 -9.41 -2.26
C ALA A 132 18.06 -10.36 -1.10
N TYR A 133 17.27 -9.84 -0.16
CA TYR A 133 16.70 -10.61 0.95
C TYR A 133 15.19 -10.39 1.03
N SER A 134 14.41 -11.45 0.80
CA SER A 134 12.95 -11.38 0.93
C SER A 134 12.53 -11.53 2.39
N LEU A 135 11.69 -10.64 2.87
CA LEU A 135 11.21 -10.65 4.25
C LEU A 135 9.74 -10.23 4.37
N HIS A 136 9.10 -10.77 5.39
CA HIS A 136 7.80 -10.32 5.86
C HIS A 136 8.01 -9.41 7.06
N VAL A 137 7.48 -8.17 7.03
CA VAL A 137 7.72 -7.15 8.07
C VAL A 137 7.53 -7.70 9.49
N ARG A 138 6.38 -8.34 9.73
CA ARG A 138 6.11 -8.93 11.03
C ARG A 138 6.94 -10.17 11.31
N GLY A 139 7.10 -11.06 10.33
CA GLY A 139 7.78 -12.34 10.50
C GLY A 139 9.25 -12.20 10.82
N PHE A 140 9.93 -11.25 10.18
CA PHE A 140 11.37 -11.07 10.27
C PHE A 140 11.88 -10.81 11.71
N THR A 141 11.12 -10.03 12.49
CA THR A 141 11.59 -9.64 13.82
C THR A 141 10.68 -10.07 14.97
N ARG A 142 9.56 -10.77 14.71
CA ARG A 142 8.59 -11.13 15.74
C ARG A 142 9.11 -12.07 16.81
N HIS A 143 9.97 -13.03 16.45
CA HIS A 143 10.52 -14.01 17.37
C HIS A 143 11.51 -13.37 18.37
N ALA A 144 11.59 -13.91 19.59
CA ALA A 144 12.45 -13.38 20.64
C ALA A 144 13.94 -13.39 20.28
N SER A 145 14.38 -14.34 19.43
CA SER A 145 15.77 -14.43 18.96
C SER A 145 16.22 -13.25 18.11
N SER A 146 15.29 -12.45 17.57
CA SER A 146 15.62 -11.24 16.83
C SER A 146 16.33 -10.19 17.68
N LYS A 147 16.09 -10.20 19.02
CA LYS A 147 16.66 -9.27 20.01
C LYS A 147 16.37 -7.78 19.74
N VAL A 148 15.36 -7.47 18.90
CA VAL A 148 14.93 -6.10 18.66
C VAL A 148 13.88 -5.65 19.67
N LYS A 149 13.74 -4.35 19.87
CA LYS A 149 12.74 -3.73 20.74
C LYS A 149 11.38 -3.70 20.04
N SER A 150 11.35 -3.19 18.84
CA SER A 150 10.13 -2.97 18.03
C SER A 150 9.79 -4.19 17.18
N LYS A 151 9.43 -5.30 17.84
CA LYS A 151 9.21 -6.61 17.20
C LYS A 151 8.04 -6.61 16.20
N GLY A 152 8.31 -7.06 14.97
CA GLY A 152 7.27 -7.25 13.94
C GLY A 152 6.79 -5.95 13.30
N THR A 153 7.63 -4.93 13.28
CA THR A 153 7.34 -3.60 12.76
C THR A 153 8.43 -3.11 11.79
N PHE A 154 8.16 -2.01 11.08
CA PHE A 154 9.14 -1.30 10.25
C PHE A 154 10.36 -0.86 11.09
N GLN A 155 10.11 -0.36 12.32
CA GLN A 155 11.19 0.01 13.25
C GLN A 155 12.05 -1.21 13.64
N GLY A 156 11.44 -2.40 13.73
CA GLY A 156 12.19 -3.64 13.96
C GLY A 156 13.11 -4.01 12.80
N ILE A 157 12.75 -3.68 11.55
CA ILE A 157 13.64 -3.83 10.39
C ILE A 157 14.80 -2.83 10.49
N ILE A 158 14.53 -1.57 10.85
CA ILE A 158 15.59 -0.56 11.07
C ILE A 158 16.62 -1.06 12.10
N GLU A 159 16.17 -1.66 13.20
CA GLU A 159 17.07 -2.26 14.22
C GLU A 159 17.89 -3.46 13.68
N LYS A 160 17.61 -3.96 12.48
CA LYS A 160 18.30 -5.07 11.80
C LYS A 160 19.11 -4.66 10.58
N ILE A 161 19.25 -3.38 10.30
CA ILE A 161 20.02 -2.89 9.15
C ILE A 161 21.48 -3.36 9.23
N ASP A 162 22.15 -3.23 10.37
CA ASP A 162 23.53 -3.70 10.55
C ASP A 162 23.66 -5.20 10.23
N TYR A 163 22.70 -6.02 10.70
CA TYR A 163 22.68 -7.45 10.39
C TYR A 163 22.54 -7.71 8.89
N LEU A 164 21.68 -6.97 8.18
CA LEU A 164 21.52 -7.11 6.73
C LEU A 164 22.80 -6.68 5.98
N THR A 165 23.40 -5.59 6.41
CA THR A 165 24.66 -5.08 5.85
C THR A 165 25.80 -6.07 6.06
N ASP A 166 25.92 -6.65 7.27
CA ASP A 166 26.93 -7.68 7.59
C ASP A 166 26.79 -8.95 6.74
N LEU A 167 25.55 -9.27 6.30
CA LEU A 167 25.29 -10.34 5.35
C LEU A 167 25.61 -9.97 3.89
N GLY A 168 25.97 -8.71 3.62
CA GLY A 168 26.20 -8.20 2.27
C GLY A 168 24.93 -7.90 1.49
N ILE A 169 23.78 -7.79 2.17
CA ILE A 169 22.47 -7.47 1.54
C ILE A 169 22.45 -5.99 1.17
N ASN A 170 22.09 -5.69 -0.07
CA ASN A 170 21.90 -4.33 -0.56
C ASN A 170 20.51 -4.08 -1.18
N GLN A 171 19.61 -5.04 -1.04
CA GLN A 171 18.20 -4.87 -1.44
C GLN A 171 17.31 -5.75 -0.55
N ILE A 172 16.21 -5.20 -0.03
CA ILE A 172 15.17 -5.99 0.65
C ILE A 172 13.90 -6.05 -0.19
N HIS A 173 13.31 -7.25 -0.26
CA HIS A 173 12.01 -7.49 -0.86
C HIS A 173 10.99 -7.63 0.25
N CYS A 174 10.17 -6.62 0.45
CA CYS A 174 9.11 -6.65 1.46
C CYS A 174 7.85 -7.31 0.89
N MET A 175 7.41 -8.43 1.50
CA MET A 175 6.07 -8.96 1.29
C MET A 175 5.03 -7.87 1.58
N PRO A 176 3.75 -8.04 1.19
CA PRO A 176 2.76 -6.97 1.22
C PRO A 176 2.79 -6.09 2.47
N VAL A 177 2.96 -4.79 2.25
CA VAL A 177 3.05 -3.78 3.32
C VAL A 177 1.81 -2.91 3.42
N TYR A 178 0.87 -3.02 2.47
CA TYR A 178 -0.39 -2.28 2.48
C TYR A 178 -1.36 -2.84 3.54
N GLU A 179 -2.41 -2.10 3.84
CA GLU A 179 -3.42 -2.51 4.81
C GLU A 179 -4.33 -3.61 4.25
N PHE A 180 -4.34 -4.78 4.88
CA PHE A 180 -5.18 -5.94 4.56
C PHE A 180 -5.84 -6.50 5.82
N GLU A 181 -6.93 -7.27 5.65
CA GLU A 181 -7.61 -7.94 6.75
C GLU A 181 -6.90 -9.27 7.09
N GLU A 182 -6.29 -9.33 8.27
CA GLU A 182 -5.60 -10.54 8.74
C GLU A 182 -6.51 -11.53 9.48
N CYS A 183 -7.71 -11.09 9.92
CA CYS A 183 -8.66 -11.89 10.73
C CYS A 183 -9.87 -12.37 9.92
N GLN A 184 -9.64 -12.86 8.69
CA GLN A 184 -10.69 -13.47 7.86
C GLN A 184 -11.11 -14.86 8.40
N THR A 185 -11.89 -15.62 7.64
CA THR A 185 -12.27 -17.02 7.94
C THR A 185 -11.05 -17.89 8.21
N TYR A 186 -9.95 -17.64 7.51
CA TYR A 186 -8.61 -18.12 7.81
C TYR A 186 -7.70 -16.92 8.10
N ARG A 187 -6.64 -17.12 8.88
CA ARG A 187 -5.71 -16.03 9.18
C ARG A 187 -4.86 -15.70 7.94
N ASN A 188 -5.08 -14.52 7.36
CA ASN A 188 -4.22 -13.98 6.32
C ASN A 188 -2.95 -13.38 6.96
N TYR A 189 -1.92 -14.21 7.13
CA TYR A 189 -0.66 -13.78 7.72
C TYR A 189 0.20 -12.99 6.73
N TRP A 190 0.18 -13.40 5.46
CA TRP A 190 1.12 -12.92 4.46
C TRP A 190 0.70 -11.63 3.77
N GLY A 191 -0.57 -11.28 3.80
CA GLY A 191 -1.10 -10.06 3.21
C GLY A 191 -1.51 -10.16 1.74
N TYR A 192 -1.51 -11.37 1.18
CA TYR A 192 -2.01 -11.56 -0.20
C TYR A 192 -3.53 -11.45 -0.23
N GLY A 193 -4.04 -10.84 -1.30
CA GLY A 193 -5.46 -10.64 -1.51
C GLY A 193 -5.88 -9.18 -1.50
N GLU A 194 -7.17 -8.94 -1.27
CA GLU A 194 -7.74 -7.60 -1.24
C GLU A 194 -7.22 -6.78 -0.06
N GLY A 195 -7.05 -5.48 -0.31
CA GLY A 195 -6.60 -4.53 0.71
C GLY A 195 -6.74 -3.09 0.26
N PHE A 196 -6.40 -2.18 1.15
CA PHE A 196 -6.30 -0.76 0.87
C PHE A 196 -4.87 -0.46 0.41
N TYR A 197 -4.65 -0.64 -0.90
CA TYR A 197 -3.32 -0.68 -1.50
C TYR A 197 -2.50 0.60 -1.29
N PHE A 198 -3.13 1.77 -1.13
CA PHE A 198 -2.43 3.04 -0.89
C PHE A 198 -2.02 3.25 0.58
N ALA A 199 -2.59 2.50 1.52
CA ALA A 199 -2.34 2.67 2.94
C ALA A 199 -1.30 1.66 3.45
N PRO A 200 -0.09 2.07 3.86
CA PRO A 200 0.82 1.18 4.58
C PRO A 200 0.18 0.66 5.87
N LYS A 201 0.42 -0.62 6.18
CA LYS A 201 -0.25 -1.31 7.28
C LYS A 201 0.07 -0.70 8.63
N SER A 202 -0.95 -0.16 9.29
CA SER A 202 -0.85 0.52 10.60
C SER A 202 -0.24 -0.37 11.66
N ALA A 203 -0.61 -1.67 11.69
CA ALA A 203 -0.08 -2.65 12.63
C ALA A 203 1.40 -3.05 12.38
N TYR A 204 2.01 -2.58 11.31
CA TYR A 204 3.46 -2.72 11.05
C TYR A 204 4.27 -1.54 11.58
N SER A 205 3.65 -0.56 12.20
CA SER A 205 4.34 0.50 12.93
C SER A 205 4.16 0.36 14.44
N SER A 206 5.17 0.70 15.21
CA SER A 206 5.15 0.56 16.67
C SER A 206 4.21 1.55 17.36
N ASP A 207 3.91 2.66 16.70
CA ASP A 207 2.99 3.74 17.15
C ASP A 207 1.65 3.72 16.41
N GLY A 208 1.44 2.79 15.47
CA GLY A 208 0.24 2.69 14.66
C GLY A 208 0.19 3.65 13.47
N ASP A 209 1.26 4.41 13.21
CA ASP A 209 1.41 5.22 12.00
C ASP A 209 2.20 4.45 10.92
N GLY A 210 1.49 3.63 10.14
CA GLY A 210 2.09 2.79 9.10
C GLY A 210 2.79 3.61 8.02
N ALA A 211 2.25 4.77 7.65
CA ALA A 211 2.81 5.64 6.64
C ALA A 211 4.17 6.20 7.07
N ARG A 212 4.24 6.77 8.27
CA ARG A 212 5.50 7.27 8.83
C ARG A 212 6.50 6.15 9.05
N GLY A 213 6.05 5.02 9.60
CA GLY A 213 6.92 3.86 9.85
C GLY A 213 7.58 3.33 8.58
N LEU A 214 6.86 3.28 7.45
CA LEU A 214 7.40 2.87 6.16
C LEU A 214 8.43 3.90 5.65
N LYS A 215 8.14 5.21 5.71
CA LYS A 215 9.09 6.29 5.32
C LYS A 215 10.38 6.20 6.13
N ASP A 216 10.27 6.04 7.45
CA ASP A 216 11.44 5.92 8.34
C ASP A 216 12.29 4.69 7.96
N MET A 217 11.65 3.56 7.65
CA MET A 217 12.34 2.34 7.23
C MET A 217 13.06 2.54 5.89
N VAL A 218 12.40 3.09 4.87
CA VAL A 218 13.00 3.34 3.55
C VAL A 218 14.19 4.27 3.69
N LYS A 219 14.02 5.42 4.34
CA LYS A 219 15.12 6.38 4.58
C LYS A 219 16.32 5.74 5.30
N ALA A 220 16.07 4.92 6.31
CA ALA A 220 17.14 4.23 7.03
C ALA A 220 17.84 3.17 6.17
N CYS A 221 17.11 2.41 5.35
CA CYS A 221 17.66 1.46 4.38
C CYS A 221 18.52 2.17 3.35
N HIS A 222 18.05 3.24 2.74
CA HIS A 222 18.82 4.03 1.75
C HIS A 222 20.11 4.60 2.33
N LYS A 223 20.09 5.13 3.55
CA LYS A 223 21.29 5.58 4.26
C LYS A 223 22.34 4.47 4.45
N ALA A 224 21.90 3.22 4.53
CA ALA A 224 22.76 2.05 4.65
C ALA A 224 23.12 1.42 3.29
N GLY A 225 22.70 2.01 2.16
CA GLY A 225 22.93 1.48 0.83
C GLY A 225 22.06 0.27 0.48
N ILE A 226 20.87 0.17 1.08
CA ILE A 226 19.93 -0.93 0.87
C ILE A 226 18.68 -0.40 0.15
N GLU A 227 18.40 -0.90 -1.06
CA GLU A 227 17.16 -0.62 -1.80
C GLU A 227 15.96 -1.32 -1.15
N VAL A 228 14.78 -0.70 -1.29
CA VAL A 228 13.51 -1.27 -0.82
C VAL A 228 12.60 -1.55 -2.00
N VAL A 229 12.24 -2.81 -2.16
CA VAL A 229 11.32 -3.32 -3.18
C VAL A 229 10.06 -3.85 -2.50
N LEU A 230 8.89 -3.49 -3.01
CA LEU A 230 7.62 -3.94 -2.46
C LEU A 230 6.96 -5.00 -3.34
N GLU A 231 6.46 -6.04 -2.72
CA GLU A 231 5.55 -6.98 -3.38
C GLU A 231 4.13 -6.41 -3.38
N MET A 232 3.59 -6.17 -4.60
CA MET A 232 2.26 -5.60 -4.81
C MET A 232 1.36 -6.57 -5.58
N PRO A 233 0.82 -7.60 -4.90
CA PRO A 233 -0.01 -8.64 -5.51
C PRO A 233 -1.46 -8.14 -5.62
N PHE A 234 -1.70 -7.18 -6.50
CA PHE A 234 -3.05 -6.70 -6.76
C PHE A 234 -4.01 -7.84 -7.08
N CYS A 235 -5.27 -7.72 -6.63
CA CYS A 235 -6.29 -8.71 -6.93
C CYS A 235 -6.73 -8.67 -8.39
N THR A 236 -7.03 -9.83 -8.94
CA THR A 236 -7.68 -9.95 -10.26
C THR A 236 -9.01 -9.20 -10.24
N GLY A 237 -9.18 -8.24 -11.16
CA GLY A 237 -10.37 -7.39 -11.23
C GLY A 237 -10.24 -6.02 -10.57
N ALA A 238 -9.15 -5.73 -9.86
CA ALA A 238 -8.86 -4.36 -9.46
C ALA A 238 -8.62 -3.45 -10.69
N ASP A 239 -8.98 -2.19 -10.57
CA ASP A 239 -8.85 -1.22 -11.66
C ASP A 239 -7.38 -0.99 -12.04
N LYS A 240 -7.05 -1.13 -13.33
CA LYS A 240 -5.66 -1.00 -13.82
C LYS A 240 -5.10 0.40 -13.67
N MET A 241 -5.96 1.43 -13.77
CA MET A 241 -5.52 2.82 -13.56
C MET A 241 -5.20 3.05 -12.09
N MET A 242 -6.04 2.52 -11.17
CA MET A 242 -5.76 2.54 -9.74
C MET A 242 -4.42 1.84 -9.40
N MET A 243 -4.12 0.70 -10.05
CA MET A 243 -2.83 0.01 -9.84
C MET A 243 -1.65 0.90 -10.22
N LEU A 244 -1.69 1.55 -11.42
CA LEU A 244 -0.62 2.44 -11.85
C LEU A 244 -0.49 3.67 -10.95
N GLU A 245 -1.60 4.27 -10.54
CA GLU A 245 -1.62 5.38 -9.59
C GLU A 245 -1.02 4.98 -8.24
N CYS A 246 -1.33 3.78 -7.75
CA CYS A 246 -0.78 3.23 -6.53
C CYS A 246 0.75 3.05 -6.61
N LEU A 247 1.26 2.47 -7.70
CA LEU A 247 2.72 2.32 -7.88
C LEU A 247 3.42 3.69 -7.94
N ARG A 248 2.87 4.66 -8.71
CA ARG A 248 3.40 6.03 -8.75
C ARG A 248 3.41 6.67 -7.36
N TYR A 249 2.33 6.49 -6.60
CA TYR A 249 2.21 7.00 -5.24
C TYR A 249 3.33 6.47 -4.34
N TYR A 250 3.61 5.17 -4.36
CA TYR A 250 4.69 4.60 -3.56
C TYR A 250 6.08 5.09 -3.99
N VAL A 251 6.31 5.32 -5.27
CA VAL A 251 7.57 5.90 -5.75
C VAL A 251 7.73 7.34 -5.30
N MET A 252 6.68 8.16 -5.45
CA MET A 252 6.75 9.60 -5.15
C MET A 252 6.71 9.88 -3.65
N GLU A 253 5.88 9.14 -2.91
CA GLU A 253 5.62 9.40 -1.50
C GLU A 253 6.56 8.64 -0.55
N TYR A 254 7.03 7.45 -0.96
CA TYR A 254 7.84 6.57 -0.12
C TYR A 254 9.22 6.26 -0.70
N HIS A 255 9.59 6.83 -1.83
CA HIS A 255 10.88 6.62 -2.50
C HIS A 255 11.22 5.14 -2.77
N ILE A 256 10.20 4.33 -3.04
CA ILE A 256 10.38 2.90 -3.29
C ILE A 256 11.20 2.66 -4.57
N ASP A 257 12.22 1.79 -4.51
CA ASP A 257 13.16 1.51 -5.60
C ASP A 257 12.60 0.54 -6.64
N GLY A 258 11.60 -0.26 -6.28
CA GLY A 258 11.04 -1.22 -7.21
C GLY A 258 9.85 -2.00 -6.69
N PHE A 259 9.30 -2.84 -7.56
CA PHE A 259 8.12 -3.65 -7.26
C PHE A 259 8.28 -5.07 -7.78
N ILE A 260 7.66 -6.02 -7.06
CA ILE A 260 7.41 -7.37 -7.53
C ILE A 260 5.93 -7.45 -7.90
N LEU A 261 5.64 -7.67 -9.20
CA LEU A 261 4.30 -7.58 -9.77
C LEU A 261 3.87 -8.90 -10.41
N ASN A 262 2.56 -9.13 -10.48
CA ASN A 262 2.00 -10.24 -11.23
C ASN A 262 1.62 -9.76 -12.66
N PRO A 263 2.32 -10.19 -13.71
CA PRO A 263 2.07 -9.75 -15.09
C PRO A 263 0.69 -10.17 -15.62
N LEU A 264 0.05 -11.16 -15.01
CA LEU A 264 -1.31 -11.57 -15.35
C LEU A 264 -2.39 -10.60 -14.84
N VAL A 265 -2.02 -9.72 -13.89
CA VAL A 265 -2.94 -8.78 -13.25
C VAL A 265 -2.72 -7.35 -13.71
N ILE A 266 -1.46 -6.92 -13.74
CA ILE A 266 -1.08 -5.56 -14.15
C ILE A 266 -0.37 -5.57 -15.51
N PRO A 267 -0.69 -4.64 -16.44
CA PRO A 267 0.01 -4.55 -17.73
C PRO A 267 1.43 -4.00 -17.53
N ILE A 268 2.42 -4.88 -17.54
CA ILE A 268 3.84 -4.54 -17.29
C ILE A 268 4.37 -3.52 -18.30
N GLU A 269 3.94 -3.60 -19.57
CA GLU A 269 4.32 -2.64 -20.62
C GLU A 269 3.88 -1.21 -20.24
N SER A 270 2.71 -1.05 -19.62
CA SER A 270 2.24 0.25 -19.13
C SER A 270 3.10 0.78 -17.99
N VAL A 271 3.59 -0.11 -17.13
CA VAL A 271 4.51 0.25 -16.02
C VAL A 271 5.84 0.74 -16.60
N HIS A 272 6.42 0.03 -17.57
CA HIS A 272 7.68 0.42 -18.21
C HIS A 272 7.56 1.70 -19.04
N ALA A 273 6.40 1.97 -19.65
CA ALA A 273 6.14 3.19 -20.41
C ALA A 273 5.90 4.42 -19.52
N ASP A 274 5.60 4.22 -18.24
CA ASP A 274 5.26 5.29 -17.34
C ASP A 274 6.47 6.16 -16.97
N PRO A 275 6.39 7.51 -17.09
CA PRO A 275 7.54 8.37 -16.85
C PRO A 275 8.05 8.37 -15.40
N VAL A 276 7.21 8.05 -14.42
CA VAL A 276 7.60 7.91 -13.00
C VAL A 276 8.21 6.53 -12.73
N LEU A 277 7.54 5.48 -13.26
CA LEU A 277 7.88 4.08 -12.95
C LEU A 277 9.04 3.52 -13.78
N LYS A 278 9.33 4.07 -14.98
CA LYS A 278 10.35 3.54 -15.92
C LYS A 278 11.77 3.43 -15.34
N LYS A 279 12.07 4.11 -14.25
CA LYS A 279 13.36 4.04 -13.56
C LYS A 279 13.34 3.12 -12.33
N THR A 280 12.19 2.59 -11.96
CA THR A 280 12.07 1.64 -10.85
C THR A 280 12.42 0.24 -11.31
N LYS A 281 12.86 -0.59 -10.39
CA LYS A 281 13.08 -2.01 -10.66
C LYS A 281 11.76 -2.74 -10.69
N ILE A 282 11.49 -3.41 -11.78
CA ILE A 282 10.28 -4.24 -11.93
C ILE A 282 10.70 -5.69 -12.02
N MET A 283 10.19 -6.49 -11.10
CA MET A 283 10.37 -7.94 -11.06
C MET A 283 9.01 -8.61 -11.18
N GLU A 284 8.96 -9.68 -11.95
CA GLU A 284 7.74 -10.44 -12.13
C GLU A 284 7.61 -11.52 -11.05
N HIS A 285 6.39 -11.71 -10.55
CA HIS A 285 6.12 -12.73 -9.56
C HIS A 285 6.00 -14.10 -10.24
N GLU A 286 7.02 -14.94 -10.08
CA GLU A 286 7.13 -16.27 -10.73
C GLU A 286 6.27 -17.39 -10.09
N LEU A 287 5.30 -17.09 -9.23
CA LEU A 287 4.50 -18.14 -8.57
C LEU A 287 3.86 -19.13 -9.56
N GLY A 288 3.43 -18.65 -10.72
CA GLY A 288 2.91 -19.48 -11.79
C GLY A 288 3.97 -20.43 -12.34
N PHE A 289 5.15 -19.90 -12.69
CA PHE A 289 6.25 -20.66 -13.30
C PHE A 289 6.85 -21.69 -12.36
N GLN A 290 7.11 -21.35 -11.09
CA GLN A 290 7.62 -22.32 -10.13
C GLN A 290 6.67 -23.51 -9.96
N THR A 291 5.37 -23.28 -9.95
CA THR A 291 4.37 -24.36 -9.87
C THR A 291 4.36 -25.19 -11.14
N VAL A 292 4.39 -24.56 -12.31
CA VAL A 292 4.49 -25.22 -13.62
C VAL A 292 5.75 -26.06 -13.69
N MET A 293 6.92 -25.49 -13.35
CA MET A 293 8.19 -26.19 -13.36
C MET A 293 8.24 -27.36 -12.36
N ARG A 294 7.71 -27.19 -11.15
CA ARG A 294 7.63 -28.29 -10.17
C ARG A 294 6.77 -29.44 -10.67
N ARG A 295 5.65 -29.18 -11.33
CA ARG A 295 4.78 -30.19 -11.92
C ARG A 295 5.47 -30.87 -13.11
N PHE A 296 6.06 -30.08 -14.01
CA PHE A 296 6.82 -30.60 -15.15
C PHE A 296 7.98 -31.53 -14.71
N LEU A 297 8.80 -31.09 -13.75
CA LEU A 297 9.91 -31.88 -13.21
C LEU A 297 9.46 -33.15 -12.46
N LYS A 298 8.19 -33.19 -12.02
CA LYS A 298 7.56 -34.41 -11.46
C LYS A 298 6.94 -35.32 -12.53
N GLY A 299 7.13 -35.01 -13.83
CA GLY A 299 6.65 -35.79 -14.95
C GLY A 299 5.23 -35.42 -15.44
N ASP A 300 4.71 -34.27 -15.07
CA ASP A 300 3.44 -33.78 -15.61
C ASP A 300 3.66 -33.17 -16.99
N GLU A 301 3.53 -33.98 -18.04
CA GLU A 301 3.71 -33.59 -19.43
C GLU A 301 2.68 -32.52 -19.88
N GLY A 302 1.53 -32.40 -19.21
CA GLY A 302 0.53 -31.35 -19.46
C GLY A 302 1.07 -29.94 -19.24
N MET A 303 2.21 -29.80 -18.56
CA MET A 303 2.86 -28.49 -18.32
C MET A 303 3.82 -28.06 -19.45
N ILE A 304 4.05 -28.91 -20.46
CA ILE A 304 4.96 -28.57 -21.57
C ILE A 304 4.58 -27.27 -22.30
N PRO A 305 3.31 -27.03 -22.66
CA PRO A 305 2.94 -25.79 -23.33
C PRO A 305 3.26 -24.54 -22.50
N ASP A 306 3.02 -24.59 -21.20
CA ASP A 306 3.27 -23.46 -20.29
C ASP A 306 4.78 -23.21 -20.12
N VAL A 307 5.59 -24.26 -20.03
CA VAL A 307 7.06 -24.16 -20.01
C VAL A 307 7.59 -23.55 -21.30
N ILE A 308 7.08 -23.99 -22.46
CA ILE A 308 7.48 -23.45 -23.76
C ILE A 308 7.07 -21.99 -23.91
N TYR A 309 5.85 -21.65 -23.48
CA TYR A 309 5.36 -20.27 -23.48
C TYR A 309 6.30 -19.38 -22.66
N TRP A 310 6.63 -19.79 -21.43
CA TRP A 310 7.50 -19.03 -20.55
C TRP A 310 8.90 -18.83 -21.16
N LEU A 311 9.52 -19.89 -21.66
CA LEU A 311 10.85 -19.82 -22.28
C LEU A 311 10.90 -18.88 -23.48
N LYS A 312 9.82 -18.79 -24.28
CA LYS A 312 9.75 -17.89 -25.45
C LYS A 312 9.63 -16.43 -25.09
N HIS A 313 9.06 -16.09 -23.91
CA HIS A 313 8.75 -14.72 -23.55
C HIS A 313 9.70 -14.16 -22.47
N HIS A 314 10.59 -14.98 -21.89
CA HIS A 314 11.49 -14.58 -20.82
C HIS A 314 12.94 -15.02 -21.06
N SER A 315 13.33 -15.28 -22.30
CA SER A 315 14.67 -15.75 -22.68
C SER A 315 15.58 -14.66 -23.25
N GLU A 316 15.28 -13.37 -22.97
CA GLU A 316 16.16 -12.24 -23.33
C GLU A 316 16.84 -11.60 -22.12
#